data_a16f79a5cb6a3c7680805b548fc954ea
#
_entry.id   a16f79a5cb6a3c7680805b548fc954ea
#
_cell.length_a   1.000
_cell.length_b   1.000
_cell.length_c   1.000
_cell.angle_alpha   90.00
_cell.angle_beta   90.00
_cell.angle_gamma   90.00
#
_symmetry.space_group_name_H-M   'P 1'
#
loop_
_entity.id
_entity.type
_entity.pdbx_description
1 polymer ?
#
loop_
_entity_poly.entity_id
_entity_poly.type
_entity_poly.pdbx_seq_one_letter_code
_entity_poly.pdbx_strand_id
1 'polypeptide(L)'
;MIIPLQMSLIPLLKLMKGGAILFGVTIIPELSLNGTFVAVWFAHTGFGLPLATFLLRDFMMSLPKSVVESAKIDGASHLTTFFKLVLPLSVAGIAAFATFQFLWVYNDFLVANVFMGIKPENLVVTSHVAQLTVGNYGEEWHLRTSGAVISMIVPLIVFFSLQRYFVRGLIGGSVKG
;
A
#
# COMPACT_ATOMS: atom_id res chain seq x y z
N MET A 1 -1.82 9.59 11.21
CA MET A 1 -2.53 8.40 11.73
C MET A 1 -2.50 8.50 13.26
N ILE A 2 -3.65 8.64 13.91
CA ILE A 2 -3.73 8.87 15.36
C ILE A 2 -3.69 7.52 16.11
N ILE A 3 -4.19 6.45 15.49
CA ILE A 3 -4.25 5.12 16.09
C ILE A 3 -3.05 4.31 15.60
N PRO A 4 -2.21 3.77 16.50
CA PRO A 4 -1.13 2.87 16.13
C PRO A 4 -1.67 1.63 15.40
N LEU A 5 -0.99 1.21 14.34
CA LEU A 5 -1.39 0.05 13.53
C LEU A 5 -1.62 -1.19 14.38
N GLN A 6 -0.76 -1.42 15.38
CA GLN A 6 -0.84 -2.57 16.28
C GLN A 6 -2.15 -2.65 17.05
N MET A 7 -2.73 -1.50 17.44
CA MET A 7 -4.01 -1.46 18.15
C MET A 7 -5.19 -1.83 17.26
N SER A 8 -5.07 -1.62 15.95
CA SER A 8 -6.12 -1.92 14.97
C SER A 8 -6.12 -3.40 14.54
N LEU A 9 -5.01 -4.12 14.72
CA LEU A 9 -4.87 -5.50 14.25
C LEU A 9 -5.86 -6.46 14.94
N ILE A 10 -5.99 -6.38 16.26
CA ILE A 10 -6.87 -7.30 17.01
C ILE A 10 -8.34 -7.10 16.68
N PRO A 11 -8.90 -5.86 16.68
CA PRO A 11 -10.26 -5.62 16.23
C PRO A 11 -10.50 -6.08 14.79
N LEU A 12 -9.57 -5.81 13.88
CA LEU A 12 -9.70 -6.21 12.49
C LEU A 12 -9.65 -7.73 12.32
N LEU A 13 -8.77 -8.41 13.06
CA LEU A 13 -8.71 -9.88 13.10
C LEU A 13 -10.03 -10.49 13.58
N LYS A 14 -10.60 -9.93 14.64
CA LYS A 14 -11.94 -10.37 15.16
C LYS A 14 -13.03 -10.17 14.12
N LEU A 15 -13.03 -9.02 13.46
CA LEU A 15 -14.00 -8.72 12.39
C LEU A 15 -13.90 -9.73 11.24
N MET A 16 -12.69 -10.05 10.81
CA MET A 16 -12.46 -10.97 9.69
C MET A 16 -12.71 -12.45 10.05
N LYS A 17 -12.62 -12.78 11.34
CA LYS A 17 -12.88 -14.15 11.81
C LYS A 17 -14.35 -14.40 12.12
N GLY A 18 -15.00 -13.50 12.83
CA GLY A 18 -16.31 -13.68 13.41
C GLY A 18 -17.36 -12.64 13.02
N GLY A 19 -17.04 -11.76 12.06
CA GLY A 19 -17.93 -10.68 11.69
C GLY A 19 -18.09 -9.61 12.77
N ALA A 20 -19.14 -8.79 12.68
CA ALA A 20 -19.46 -7.77 13.67
C ALA A 20 -20.93 -7.89 14.10
N ILE A 21 -21.11 -7.99 15.40
CA ILE A 21 -22.44 -8.00 16.05
C ILE A 21 -22.54 -6.71 16.87
N LEU A 22 -23.58 -5.92 16.63
CA LEU A 22 -23.89 -4.73 17.41
C LEU A 22 -25.34 -4.84 17.92
N PHE A 23 -25.52 -4.69 19.24
CA PHE A 23 -26.83 -4.80 19.90
C PHE A 23 -27.62 -6.10 19.58
N GLY A 24 -26.89 -7.24 19.39
CA GLY A 24 -27.49 -8.52 19.05
C GLY A 24 -27.88 -8.69 17.58
N VAL A 25 -27.58 -7.71 16.74
CA VAL A 25 -27.80 -7.78 15.29
C VAL A 25 -26.46 -7.99 14.59
N THR A 26 -26.40 -8.98 13.71
CA THR A 26 -25.21 -9.22 12.87
C THR A 26 -25.16 -8.14 11.79
N ILE A 27 -24.22 -7.20 11.92
CA ILE A 27 -24.01 -6.13 10.93
C ILE A 27 -23.10 -6.62 9.80
N ILE A 28 -22.07 -7.38 10.16
CA ILE A 28 -21.16 -7.98 9.20
C ILE A 28 -21.15 -9.49 9.45
N PRO A 29 -21.48 -10.31 8.45
CA PRO A 29 -21.43 -11.77 8.59
C PRO A 29 -20.01 -12.26 8.82
N GLU A 30 -19.87 -13.49 9.29
CA GLU A 30 -18.58 -14.16 9.40
C GLU A 30 -17.95 -14.31 8.02
N LEU A 31 -16.81 -13.66 7.81
CA LEU A 31 -16.12 -13.69 6.52
C LEU A 31 -15.14 -14.84 6.40
N SER A 32 -14.73 -15.43 7.54
CA SER A 32 -13.75 -16.55 7.64
C SER A 32 -12.48 -16.33 6.78
N LEU A 33 -12.03 -15.07 6.68
CA LEU A 33 -10.92 -14.67 5.81
C LEU A 33 -9.54 -14.92 6.43
N ASN A 34 -9.46 -15.25 7.72
CA ASN A 34 -8.18 -15.49 8.39
C ASN A 34 -7.43 -16.68 7.75
N GLY A 35 -6.11 -16.52 7.64
CA GLY A 35 -5.25 -17.49 6.94
C GLY A 35 -5.28 -17.36 5.42
N THR A 36 -5.87 -16.30 4.88
CA THR A 36 -5.93 -16.03 3.44
C THR A 36 -5.21 -14.73 3.07
N PHE A 37 -4.67 -14.67 1.85
CA PHE A 37 -4.10 -13.43 1.30
C PHE A 37 -5.13 -12.30 1.20
N VAL A 38 -6.41 -12.66 1.05
CA VAL A 38 -7.51 -11.68 0.98
C VAL A 38 -7.60 -10.85 2.26
N ALA A 39 -7.41 -11.47 3.45
CA ALA A 39 -7.37 -10.76 4.73
C ALA A 39 -6.23 -9.74 4.78
N VAL A 40 -5.04 -10.12 4.30
CA VAL A 40 -3.85 -9.25 4.24
C VAL A 40 -4.11 -8.07 3.28
N TRP A 41 -4.69 -8.33 2.10
CA TRP A 41 -5.01 -7.29 1.13
C TRP A 41 -6.03 -6.28 1.68
N PHE A 42 -7.08 -6.76 2.35
CA PHE A 42 -8.05 -5.88 3.02
C PHE A 42 -7.40 -5.03 4.11
N ALA A 43 -6.57 -5.63 4.95
CA ALA A 43 -5.87 -4.92 6.01
C ALA A 43 -4.97 -3.82 5.43
N HIS A 44 -4.12 -4.14 4.48
CA HIS A 44 -3.23 -3.16 3.84
C HIS A 44 -3.97 -2.09 3.05
N THR A 45 -5.09 -2.44 2.40
CA THR A 45 -5.95 -1.46 1.74
C THR A 45 -6.53 -0.48 2.76
N GLY A 46 -7.11 -1.00 3.85
CA GLY A 46 -7.66 -0.16 4.92
C GLY A 46 -6.64 0.76 5.56
N PHE A 47 -5.43 0.28 5.80
CA PHE A 47 -4.34 1.09 6.38
C PHE A 47 -3.74 2.08 5.37
N GLY A 48 -3.71 1.72 4.08
CA GLY A 48 -3.18 2.57 3.02
C GLY A 48 -4.13 3.68 2.57
N LEU A 49 -5.46 3.48 2.68
CA LEU A 49 -6.48 4.42 2.22
C LEU A 49 -6.33 5.85 2.78
N PRO A 50 -6.11 6.07 4.10
CA PRO A 50 -5.92 7.42 4.63
C PRO A 50 -4.73 8.13 4.00
N LEU A 51 -3.60 7.44 3.85
CA LEU A 51 -2.40 7.99 3.22
C LEU A 51 -2.64 8.26 1.72
N ALA A 52 -3.28 7.32 1.02
CA ALA A 52 -3.65 7.49 -0.39
C ALA A 52 -4.51 8.74 -0.59
N THR A 53 -5.57 8.87 0.21
CA THR A 53 -6.49 10.00 0.11
C THR A 53 -5.79 11.32 0.38
N PHE A 54 -4.97 11.40 1.43
CA PHE A 54 -4.24 12.60 1.79
C PHE A 54 -3.24 12.98 0.70
N LEU A 55 -2.36 12.07 0.31
CA LEU A 55 -1.25 12.35 -0.60
C LEU A 55 -1.73 12.63 -2.02
N LEU A 56 -2.68 11.84 -2.53
CA LEU A 56 -3.23 12.06 -3.87
C LEU A 56 -4.07 13.33 -3.94
N ARG A 57 -4.85 13.64 -2.89
CA ARG A 57 -5.59 14.90 -2.81
C ARG A 57 -4.64 16.10 -2.86
N ASP A 58 -3.60 16.11 -2.03
CA ASP A 58 -2.64 17.22 -1.99
C ASP A 58 -1.95 17.39 -3.35
N PHE A 59 -1.57 16.28 -3.99
CA PHE A 59 -0.98 16.33 -5.32
C PHE A 59 -1.95 16.91 -6.35
N MET A 60 -3.21 16.44 -6.38
CA MET A 60 -4.23 16.94 -7.30
C MET A 60 -4.55 18.43 -7.05
N MET A 61 -4.54 18.87 -5.80
CA MET A 61 -4.75 20.29 -5.46
C MET A 61 -3.57 21.19 -5.86
N SER A 62 -2.39 20.65 -6.04
CA SER A 62 -1.22 21.38 -6.52
C SER A 62 -1.25 21.65 -8.04
N LEU A 63 -2.13 20.98 -8.78
CA LEU A 63 -2.28 21.20 -10.22
C LEU A 63 -2.75 22.64 -10.52
N PRO A 64 -2.32 23.25 -11.65
CA PRO A 64 -2.75 24.58 -12.04
C PRO A 64 -4.27 24.63 -12.21
N LYS A 65 -4.95 25.50 -11.48
CA LYS A 65 -6.40 25.68 -11.56
C LYS A 65 -6.86 26.07 -12.97
N SER A 66 -6.05 26.88 -13.66
CA SER A 66 -6.31 27.30 -15.04
C SER A 66 -6.59 26.16 -16.00
N VAL A 67 -5.91 25.01 -15.82
CA VAL A 67 -6.12 23.82 -16.67
C VAL A 67 -7.55 23.24 -16.48
N VAL A 68 -8.00 23.19 -15.24
CA VAL A 68 -9.34 22.67 -14.90
C VAL A 68 -10.42 23.66 -15.30
N GLU A 69 -10.17 24.96 -15.14
CA GLU A 69 -11.08 26.06 -15.52
C GLU A 69 -11.25 26.11 -17.05
N SER A 70 -10.17 26.01 -17.84
CA SER A 70 -10.24 25.95 -19.29
C SER A 70 -11.09 24.78 -19.77
N ALA A 71 -10.90 23.60 -19.20
CA ALA A 71 -11.71 22.44 -19.54
C ALA A 71 -13.22 22.63 -19.27
N LYS A 72 -13.56 23.38 -18.20
CA LYS A 72 -14.96 23.72 -17.91
C LYS A 72 -15.52 24.73 -18.93
N ILE A 73 -14.72 25.69 -19.35
CA ILE A 73 -15.11 26.67 -20.40
C ILE A 73 -15.38 25.93 -21.70
N ASP A 74 -14.55 24.93 -22.03
CA ASP A 74 -14.72 24.05 -23.21
C ASP A 74 -15.92 23.09 -23.08
N GLY A 75 -16.70 23.15 -22.00
CA GLY A 75 -17.89 22.32 -21.78
C GLY A 75 -17.58 20.88 -21.36
N ALA A 76 -16.37 20.56 -20.93
CA ALA A 76 -16.02 19.21 -20.49
C ALA A 76 -16.75 18.84 -19.20
N SER A 77 -17.33 17.62 -19.18
CA SER A 77 -17.93 17.07 -17.96
C SER A 77 -16.89 16.81 -16.87
N HIS A 78 -17.30 16.70 -15.61
CA HIS A 78 -16.40 16.38 -14.50
C HIS A 78 -15.63 15.08 -14.71
N LEU A 79 -16.28 14.03 -15.23
CA LEU A 79 -15.63 12.76 -15.53
C LEU A 79 -14.61 12.89 -16.67
N THR A 80 -14.96 13.64 -17.73
CA THR A 80 -14.05 13.91 -18.84
C THR A 80 -12.81 14.66 -18.37
N THR A 81 -12.99 15.71 -17.56
CA THR A 81 -11.90 16.49 -16.96
C THR A 81 -11.02 15.59 -16.07
N PHE A 82 -11.63 14.75 -15.25
CA PHE A 82 -10.88 13.85 -14.39
C PHE A 82 -10.03 12.87 -15.18
N PHE A 83 -10.63 12.09 -16.09
CA PHE A 83 -9.89 11.03 -16.81
C PHE A 83 -8.94 11.56 -17.88
N LYS A 84 -9.27 12.67 -18.54
CA LYS A 84 -8.45 13.20 -19.63
C LYS A 84 -7.40 14.24 -19.21
N LEU A 85 -7.59 14.88 -18.06
CA LEU A 85 -6.68 15.94 -17.59
C LEU A 85 -6.08 15.63 -16.21
N VAL A 86 -6.92 15.51 -15.17
CA VAL A 86 -6.44 15.40 -13.79
C VAL A 86 -5.64 14.11 -13.60
N LEU A 87 -6.15 12.98 -14.02
CA LEU A 87 -5.51 11.68 -13.86
C LEU A 87 -4.16 11.59 -14.60
N PRO A 88 -4.02 11.93 -15.89
CA PRO A 88 -2.74 11.96 -16.57
C PRO A 88 -1.72 12.92 -15.97
N LEU A 89 -2.16 14.10 -15.55
CA LEU A 89 -1.29 15.07 -14.87
C LEU A 89 -0.85 14.59 -13.47
N SER A 90 -1.64 13.72 -12.83
CA SER A 90 -1.36 13.17 -11.50
C SER A 90 -0.49 11.91 -11.52
N VAL A 91 -0.03 11.44 -12.67
CA VAL A 91 0.75 10.17 -12.79
C VAL A 91 1.99 10.18 -11.88
N ALA A 92 2.66 11.32 -11.74
CA ALA A 92 3.83 11.42 -10.86
C ALA A 92 3.46 11.21 -9.38
N GLY A 93 2.37 11.81 -8.91
CA GLY A 93 1.86 11.61 -7.54
C GLY A 93 1.36 10.19 -7.31
N ILE A 94 0.68 9.61 -8.30
CA ILE A 94 0.21 8.22 -8.24
C ILE A 94 1.40 7.25 -8.18
N ALA A 95 2.43 7.46 -8.99
CA ALA A 95 3.63 6.64 -8.97
C ALA A 95 4.39 6.76 -7.64
N ALA A 96 4.44 7.97 -7.06
CA ALA A 96 5.00 8.18 -5.73
C ALA A 96 4.25 7.36 -4.68
N PHE A 97 2.93 7.53 -4.62
CA PHE A 97 2.10 6.77 -3.69
C PHE A 97 2.24 5.25 -3.90
N ALA A 98 2.17 4.78 -5.16
CA ALA A 98 2.30 3.36 -5.49
C ALA A 98 3.62 2.78 -5.01
N THR A 99 4.73 3.52 -5.15
CA THR A 99 6.04 3.05 -4.65
C THR A 99 6.06 2.96 -3.13
N PHE A 100 5.60 3.98 -2.42
CA PHE A 100 5.55 3.95 -0.96
C PHE A 100 4.64 2.85 -0.44
N GLN A 101 3.46 2.71 -1.02
CA GLN A 101 2.50 1.68 -0.63
C GLN A 101 3.06 0.28 -0.91
N PHE A 102 3.67 0.08 -2.07
CA PHE A 102 4.32 -1.18 -2.41
C PHE A 102 5.43 -1.53 -1.42
N LEU A 103 6.36 -0.59 -1.16
CA LEU A 103 7.45 -0.82 -0.22
C LEU A 103 6.95 -1.09 1.20
N TRP A 104 5.90 -0.38 1.63
CA TRP A 104 5.30 -0.62 2.93
C TRP A 104 4.69 -2.02 3.03
N VAL A 105 3.89 -2.43 2.04
CA VAL A 105 3.28 -3.78 2.02
C VAL A 105 4.33 -4.86 1.87
N TYR A 106 5.32 -4.66 1.00
CA TYR A 106 6.38 -5.65 0.75
C TYR A 106 7.26 -5.89 1.98
N ASN A 107 7.58 -4.83 2.72
CA ASN A 107 8.40 -4.93 3.94
C ASN A 107 7.58 -5.27 5.20
N ASP A 108 6.27 -5.43 5.06
CA ASP A 108 5.44 -5.78 6.21
C ASP A 108 5.68 -7.22 6.65
N PHE A 109 5.86 -7.37 7.95
CA PHE A 109 6.01 -8.64 8.64
C PHE A 109 4.84 -8.87 9.60
N LEU A 110 4.41 -7.79 10.28
CA LEU A 110 3.48 -7.89 11.39
C LEU A 110 2.06 -8.22 10.91
N VAL A 111 1.54 -7.46 9.93
CA VAL A 111 0.19 -7.69 9.40
C VAL A 111 0.11 -9.06 8.75
N ALA A 112 1.11 -9.41 7.94
CA ALA A 112 1.17 -10.71 7.30
C ALA A 112 1.10 -11.86 8.33
N ASN A 113 1.92 -11.84 9.37
CA ASN A 113 1.92 -12.89 10.40
C ASN A 113 0.63 -12.93 11.22
N VAL A 114 0.01 -11.79 11.51
CA VAL A 114 -1.25 -11.73 12.27
C VAL A 114 -2.40 -12.35 11.49
N PHE A 115 -2.49 -12.06 10.17
CA PHE A 115 -3.62 -12.51 9.36
C PHE A 115 -3.41 -13.86 8.68
N MET A 116 -2.17 -14.20 8.28
CA MET A 116 -1.84 -15.47 7.61
C MET A 116 -1.45 -16.57 8.59
N GLY A 117 -0.93 -16.19 9.77
CA GLY A 117 -0.29 -17.11 10.69
C GLY A 117 1.11 -17.53 10.22
N ILE A 118 1.72 -18.48 10.97
CA ILE A 118 3.12 -18.91 10.75
C ILE A 118 3.16 -20.31 10.08
N LYS A 119 2.17 -20.62 9.25
CA LYS A 119 2.17 -21.89 8.53
C LYS A 119 3.16 -21.84 7.36
N PRO A 120 3.99 -22.87 7.14
CA PRO A 120 5.01 -22.85 6.08
C PRO A 120 4.47 -22.54 4.69
N GLU A 121 3.28 -23.02 4.36
CA GLU A 121 2.61 -22.81 3.07
C GLU A 121 2.13 -21.37 2.84
N ASN A 122 2.03 -20.59 3.90
CA ASN A 122 1.44 -19.24 3.86
C ASN A 122 2.46 -18.12 4.14
N LEU A 123 3.74 -18.45 4.27
CA LEU A 123 4.75 -17.45 4.60
C LEU A 123 5.00 -16.47 3.46
N VAL A 124 4.95 -15.19 3.79
CA VAL A 124 5.43 -14.12 2.90
C VAL A 124 6.97 -14.02 2.97
N VAL A 125 7.58 -13.33 2.00
CA VAL A 125 9.06 -13.23 1.89
C VAL A 125 9.70 -12.74 3.20
N THR A 126 9.14 -11.69 3.82
CA THR A 126 9.64 -11.14 5.08
C THR A 126 9.58 -12.15 6.23
N SER A 127 8.52 -12.98 6.28
CA SER A 127 8.38 -14.04 7.29
C SER A 127 9.37 -15.19 7.04
N HIS A 128 9.62 -15.55 5.77
CA HIS A 128 10.66 -16.54 5.44
C HIS A 128 12.05 -16.05 5.85
N VAL A 129 12.41 -14.82 5.50
CA VAL A 129 13.72 -14.24 5.87
C VAL A 129 13.86 -14.17 7.40
N ALA A 130 12.79 -13.80 8.12
CA ALA A 130 12.80 -13.78 9.58
C ALA A 130 13.00 -15.18 10.17
N GLN A 131 12.41 -16.23 9.59
CA GLN A 131 12.62 -17.61 10.07
C GLN A 131 14.04 -18.10 9.87
N LEU A 132 14.72 -17.69 8.80
CA LEU A 132 16.15 -17.97 8.62
C LEU A 132 17.03 -17.38 9.75
N THR A 133 16.51 -16.36 10.46
CA THR A 133 17.22 -15.74 11.58
C THR A 133 16.95 -16.39 12.93
N VAL A 134 15.84 -17.07 13.13
CA VAL A 134 15.38 -17.59 14.43
C VAL A 134 15.53 -19.11 14.58
N GLY A 135 15.66 -19.83 13.46
CA GLY A 135 15.74 -21.30 13.48
C GLY A 135 17.13 -21.86 13.82
N ASN A 136 17.26 -23.19 13.78
CA ASN A 136 18.52 -23.92 13.99
C ASN A 136 19.65 -23.55 12.99
N TYR A 137 19.35 -22.68 12.03
CA TYR A 137 20.27 -22.10 11.07
C TYR A 137 21.07 -20.92 11.60
N GLY A 138 21.15 -20.78 12.95
CA GLY A 138 21.79 -19.65 13.64
C GLY A 138 23.22 -19.33 13.21
N GLU A 139 23.93 -20.29 12.66
CA GLU A 139 25.32 -20.17 12.22
C GLU A 139 25.44 -20.02 10.68
N GLU A 140 24.35 -20.15 9.90
CA GLU A 140 24.40 -20.12 8.44
C GLU A 140 24.25 -18.69 7.88
N TRP A 141 25.23 -17.85 8.12
CA TRP A 141 25.25 -16.46 7.63
C TRP A 141 25.07 -16.33 6.12
N HIS A 142 25.54 -17.32 5.36
CA HIS A 142 25.39 -17.32 3.90
C HIS A 142 23.93 -17.43 3.46
N LEU A 143 23.10 -18.21 4.13
CA LEU A 143 21.67 -18.31 3.82
C LEU A 143 20.92 -17.01 4.16
N ARG A 144 21.26 -16.40 5.31
CA ARG A 144 20.65 -15.12 5.72
C ARG A 144 20.98 -14.00 4.75
N THR A 145 22.26 -13.84 4.43
CA THR A 145 22.72 -12.81 3.49
C THR A 145 22.13 -13.03 2.10
N SER A 146 22.11 -14.27 1.62
CA SER A 146 21.51 -14.60 0.32
C SER A 146 20.01 -14.30 0.31
N GLY A 147 19.27 -14.71 1.34
CA GLY A 147 17.84 -14.42 1.48
C GLY A 147 17.56 -12.91 1.52
N ALA A 148 18.36 -12.16 2.26
CA ALA A 148 18.24 -10.70 2.31
C ALA A 148 18.51 -10.05 0.95
N VAL A 149 19.56 -10.44 0.24
CA VAL A 149 19.88 -9.92 -1.09
C VAL A 149 18.78 -10.26 -2.10
N ILE A 150 18.30 -11.51 -2.12
CA ILE A 150 17.23 -11.93 -3.02
C ILE A 150 15.95 -11.15 -2.75
N SER A 151 15.62 -10.91 -1.48
CA SER A 151 14.43 -10.15 -1.12
C SER A 151 14.49 -8.67 -1.55
N MET A 152 15.67 -8.10 -1.75
CA MET A 152 15.84 -6.73 -2.23
C MET A 152 15.61 -6.58 -3.75
N ILE A 153 15.70 -7.67 -4.53
CA ILE A 153 15.60 -7.60 -5.99
C ILE A 153 14.25 -7.03 -6.44
N VAL A 154 13.15 -7.52 -5.89
CA VAL A 154 11.80 -7.09 -6.27
C VAL A 154 11.54 -5.62 -5.96
N PRO A 155 11.81 -5.12 -4.72
CA PRO A 155 11.74 -3.70 -4.43
C PRO A 155 12.57 -2.81 -5.35
N LEU A 156 13.79 -3.23 -5.69
CA LEU A 156 14.65 -2.47 -6.60
C LEU A 156 14.07 -2.40 -8.01
N ILE A 157 13.56 -3.51 -8.55
CA ILE A 157 12.90 -3.53 -9.85
C ILE A 157 11.71 -2.57 -9.87
N VAL A 158 10.85 -2.61 -8.86
CA VAL A 158 9.69 -1.73 -8.76
C VAL A 158 10.13 -0.28 -8.64
N PHE A 159 11.08 0.03 -7.79
CA PHE A 159 11.62 1.38 -7.61
C PHE A 159 12.19 1.93 -8.93
N PHE A 160 13.09 1.21 -9.59
CA PHE A 160 13.70 1.64 -10.85
C PHE A 160 12.69 1.77 -11.98
N SER A 161 11.64 0.95 -11.99
CA SER A 161 10.56 1.06 -12.98
C SER A 161 9.74 2.34 -12.84
N LEU A 162 9.51 2.78 -11.58
CA LEU A 162 8.65 3.92 -11.27
C LEU A 162 9.43 5.24 -11.11
N GLN A 163 10.75 5.21 -10.86
CA GLN A 163 11.57 6.42 -10.61
C GLN A 163 11.45 7.47 -11.72
N ARG A 164 11.31 7.06 -12.99
CA ARG A 164 11.16 7.98 -14.12
C ARG A 164 9.95 8.92 -13.99
N TYR A 165 8.91 8.50 -13.31
CA TYR A 165 7.72 9.32 -13.08
C TYR A 165 7.94 10.36 -11.98
N PHE A 166 8.72 10.03 -10.95
CA PHE A 166 9.08 11.01 -9.91
C PHE A 166 9.93 12.14 -10.45
N VAL A 167 10.98 11.77 -11.19
CA VAL A 167 11.93 12.77 -11.73
C VAL A 167 11.19 13.77 -12.62
N ARG A 168 10.28 13.29 -13.48
CA ARG A 168 9.48 14.19 -14.35
C ARG A 168 8.55 15.09 -13.55
N GLY A 169 7.93 14.58 -12.48
CA GLY A 169 7.05 15.37 -11.62
C GLY A 169 7.78 16.47 -10.84
N LEU A 170 8.98 16.18 -10.35
CA LEU A 170 9.81 17.15 -9.62
C LEU A 170 10.35 18.26 -10.53
N ILE A 171 10.78 17.93 -11.74
CA ILE A 171 11.30 18.91 -12.70
C ILE A 171 10.16 19.82 -13.19
N GLY A 172 8.97 19.28 -13.47
CA GLY A 172 7.81 20.06 -13.89
C GLY A 172 7.30 21.04 -12.82
N GLY A 173 7.54 20.77 -11.53
CA GLY A 173 7.18 21.66 -10.40
C GLY A 173 8.21 22.72 -10.08
N SER A 174 9.48 22.51 -10.45
CA SER A 174 10.59 23.43 -10.11
C SER A 174 10.79 24.59 -11.10
N VAL A 175 10.11 24.61 -12.25
CA VAL A 175 10.20 25.66 -13.28
C VAL A 175 9.15 26.77 -13.04
N LYS A 176 8.80 27.06 -11.81
CA LYS A 176 8.12 28.28 -11.40
C LYS A 176 9.14 29.22 -10.73
N GLY A 177 10.04 29.75 -11.52
CA GLY A 177 10.81 30.95 -11.21
C GLY A 177 10.27 32.09 -12.03
#